data_27ed9b750d1d5e1d1b7aff7d0a692083
#
_entry.id   27ed9b750d1d5e1d1b7aff7d0a692083
#
_cell.length_a   1.000
_cell.length_b   1.000
_cell.length_c   1.000
_cell.angle_alpha   90.00
_cell.angle_beta   90.00
_cell.angle_gamma   90.00
#
_symmetry.space_group_name_H-M   'P 1'
#
loop_
_entity.id
_entity.type
_entity.pdbx_description
1 polymer ?
#
loop_
_entity_poly.entity_id
_entity_poly.type
_entity_poly.pdbx_seq_one_letter_code
_entity_poly.pdbx_strand_id
1 'polypeptide(L)'
;MRAARPRERDVVTRAGSGAASRARAVRPARGAEQIYECIKLMAITFAIRPGQRVNEVELSKALNVSRTPLREALNRLMVEGFLTRAPNKGFTGRLLDAKQIFDLYELRRSLETTIVRIACERATDDELVELERFVKTSIDRRASSDAGSLLALDEQFHERVSALTRNHEMVNLLKAINARIHFVRWLDMQKHYSQQDHLRLVKALRARDADKAVSLIEGHITRRLDQIVDVIRLGFAEIYMRDQAGAAV
;
A
#
# COMPACT_ATOMS: atom_id res chain seq x y z
N MET A 1 82.29 -49.04 8.59
CA MET A 1 82.77 -47.95 7.77
C MET A 1 81.92 -47.97 6.50
N ARG A 2 81.39 -46.90 6.04
CA ARG A 2 80.47 -46.65 4.94
C ARG A 2 78.98 -47.02 5.22
N ALA A 3 78.24 -46.01 5.58
CA ALA A 3 76.78 -45.97 5.62
C ALA A 3 76.19 -45.90 4.18
N ALA A 4 75.21 -46.71 3.93
CA ALA A 4 74.37 -46.65 2.72
C ALA A 4 73.03 -45.98 3.02
N ARG A 5 72.68 -44.93 2.24
CA ARG A 5 71.41 -44.24 2.29
C ARG A 5 70.32 -45.04 1.55
N PRO A 6 69.09 -45.10 2.02
CA PRO A 6 67.97 -45.60 1.24
C PRO A 6 67.32 -44.48 0.39
N ARG A 7 66.84 -44.87 -0.77
CA ARG A 7 66.20 -44.05 -1.82
C ARG A 7 64.79 -43.64 -1.42
N GLU A 8 64.46 -42.36 -1.59
CA GLU A 8 63.11 -41.82 -1.58
C GLU A 8 62.28 -42.37 -2.76
N ARG A 9 61.08 -42.84 -2.46
CA ARG A 9 60.05 -43.17 -3.44
C ARG A 9 59.04 -42.00 -3.52
N ASP A 10 58.90 -41.41 -4.68
CA ASP A 10 57.89 -40.44 -5.01
C ASP A 10 56.50 -41.01 -4.90
N VAL A 11 55.67 -40.43 -3.99
CA VAL A 11 54.24 -40.65 -3.91
C VAL A 11 53.53 -39.47 -4.56
N VAL A 12 53.05 -39.70 -5.78
CA VAL A 12 52.19 -38.76 -6.50
C VAL A 12 50.81 -38.76 -5.84
N THR A 13 50.50 -37.71 -5.08
CA THR A 13 49.15 -37.46 -4.55
C THR A 13 48.33 -36.74 -5.62
N ARG A 14 47.33 -37.45 -6.15
CA ARG A 14 46.25 -36.91 -6.96
C ARG A 14 45.45 -35.87 -6.18
N ALA A 15 45.47 -34.60 -6.58
CA ALA A 15 44.58 -33.56 -6.12
C ALA A 15 43.18 -33.84 -6.62
N GLY A 16 42.28 -34.17 -5.72
CA GLY A 16 40.85 -34.26 -5.94
C GLY A 16 40.26 -32.87 -6.15
N SER A 17 39.68 -32.64 -7.33
CA SER A 17 38.88 -31.45 -7.62
C SER A 17 37.59 -31.43 -6.80
N GLY A 18 37.62 -30.76 -5.66
CA GLY A 18 36.44 -30.44 -4.88
C GLY A 18 35.57 -29.42 -5.61
N ALA A 19 34.54 -29.87 -6.31
CA ALA A 19 33.49 -29.01 -6.82
C ALA A 19 32.78 -28.34 -5.63
N ALA A 20 33.11 -27.07 -5.38
CA ALA A 20 32.37 -26.24 -4.44
C ALA A 20 30.95 -26.01 -4.99
N SER A 21 30.03 -26.86 -4.55
CA SER A 21 28.58 -26.64 -4.69
C SER A 21 28.25 -25.30 -4.00
N ARG A 22 28.08 -24.23 -4.79
CA ARG A 22 27.50 -22.98 -4.31
C ARG A 22 26.07 -23.29 -3.84
N ALA A 23 25.91 -23.49 -2.55
CA ALA A 23 24.61 -23.54 -1.90
C ALA A 23 23.89 -22.22 -2.21
N ARG A 24 22.94 -22.29 -3.12
CA ARG A 24 22.01 -21.20 -3.42
C ARG A 24 21.22 -20.97 -2.14
N ALA A 25 21.52 -19.88 -1.45
CA ALA A 25 20.80 -19.52 -0.22
C ALA A 25 19.29 -19.51 -0.53
N VAL A 26 18.58 -20.50 -0.04
CA VAL A 26 17.12 -20.58 -0.14
C VAL A 26 16.59 -19.46 0.73
N ARG A 27 16.10 -18.37 0.10
CA ARG A 27 15.36 -17.34 0.81
C ARG A 27 14.18 -18.03 1.51
N PRO A 28 13.94 -17.75 2.80
CA PRO A 28 12.82 -18.37 3.51
C PRO A 28 11.52 -18.10 2.74
N ALA A 29 10.67 -19.12 2.62
CA ALA A 29 9.38 -18.99 1.97
C ALA A 29 8.58 -17.87 2.65
N ARG A 30 8.00 -16.96 1.86
CA ARG A 30 7.17 -15.88 2.39
C ARG A 30 5.96 -16.48 3.10
N GLY A 31 5.64 -16.00 4.29
CA GLY A 31 4.42 -16.38 4.99
C GLY A 31 3.16 -15.96 4.20
N ALA A 32 2.03 -16.62 4.44
CA ALA A 32 0.77 -16.35 3.71
C ALA A 32 0.37 -14.86 3.74
N GLU A 33 0.56 -14.19 4.88
CA GLU A 33 0.26 -12.75 5.02
C GLU A 33 1.22 -11.87 4.19
N GLN A 34 2.50 -12.23 4.12
CA GLN A 34 3.45 -11.48 3.28
C GLN A 34 3.14 -11.62 1.77
N ILE A 35 2.63 -12.77 1.35
CA ILE A 35 2.17 -13.00 -0.04
C ILE A 35 0.97 -12.10 -0.33
N TYR A 36 -0.02 -12.12 0.58
CA TYR A 36 -1.21 -11.29 0.48
C TYR A 36 -0.86 -9.81 0.39
N GLU A 37 -0.06 -9.27 1.33
CA GLU A 37 0.33 -7.85 1.33
C GLU A 37 1.12 -7.46 0.07
N CYS A 38 2.00 -8.34 -0.42
CA CYS A 38 2.74 -8.09 -1.66
C CYS A 38 1.80 -7.98 -2.87
N ILE A 39 0.84 -8.90 -3.03
CA ILE A 39 -0.10 -8.87 -4.15
C ILE A 39 -1.09 -7.71 -4.00
N LYS A 40 -1.51 -7.40 -2.77
CA LYS A 40 -2.33 -6.23 -2.46
C LYS A 40 -1.66 -4.94 -2.93
N LEU A 41 -0.39 -4.76 -2.59
CA LEU A 41 0.39 -3.61 -3.04
C LEU A 41 0.46 -3.56 -4.57
N MET A 42 0.70 -4.70 -5.25
CA MET A 42 0.68 -4.77 -6.72
C MET A 42 -0.67 -4.36 -7.32
N ALA A 43 -1.79 -4.71 -6.67
CA ALA A 43 -3.13 -4.32 -7.12
C ALA A 43 -3.41 -2.82 -6.87
N ILE A 44 -2.99 -2.30 -5.72
CA ILE A 44 -3.19 -0.90 -5.33
C ILE A 44 -2.38 0.06 -6.23
N THR A 45 -1.14 -0.32 -6.56
CA THR A 45 -0.23 0.49 -7.38
C THR A 45 -0.38 0.25 -8.88
N PHE A 46 -1.33 -0.59 -9.29
CA PHE A 46 -1.56 -1.03 -10.68
C PHE A 46 -0.33 -1.68 -11.36
N ALA A 47 0.56 -2.30 -10.59
CA ALA A 47 1.48 -3.30 -11.13
C ALA A 47 0.70 -4.50 -11.71
N ILE A 48 -0.49 -4.81 -11.15
CA ILE A 48 -1.55 -5.60 -11.79
C ILE A 48 -2.56 -4.60 -12.37
N ARG A 49 -2.55 -4.40 -13.69
CA ARG A 49 -3.35 -3.36 -14.35
C ARG A 49 -4.85 -3.64 -14.34
N PRO A 50 -5.69 -2.61 -14.48
CA PRO A 50 -7.13 -2.80 -14.65
C PRO A 50 -7.44 -3.73 -15.83
N GLY A 51 -8.22 -4.77 -15.59
CA GLY A 51 -8.59 -5.79 -16.60
C GLY A 51 -7.48 -6.76 -16.99
N GLN A 52 -6.25 -6.56 -16.55
CA GLN A 52 -5.14 -7.47 -16.83
C GLN A 52 -5.35 -8.81 -16.13
N ARG A 53 -5.17 -9.90 -16.87
CA ARG A 53 -5.19 -11.25 -16.31
C ARG A 53 -3.97 -11.48 -15.42
N VAL A 54 -4.19 -12.04 -14.23
CA VAL A 54 -3.13 -12.48 -13.33
C VAL A 54 -2.63 -13.85 -13.81
N ASN A 55 -1.38 -13.92 -14.22
CA ASN A 55 -0.73 -15.18 -14.53
C ASN A 55 -0.24 -15.85 -13.22
N GLU A 56 -1.06 -16.76 -12.68
CA GLU A 56 -0.76 -17.45 -11.42
C GLU A 56 0.57 -18.20 -11.45
N VAL A 57 0.99 -18.72 -12.61
CA VAL A 57 2.25 -19.48 -12.77
C VAL A 57 3.46 -18.55 -12.68
N GLU A 58 3.42 -17.44 -13.40
CA GLU A 58 4.49 -16.44 -13.38
C GLU A 58 4.58 -15.77 -12.01
N LEU A 59 3.43 -15.40 -11.43
CA LEU A 59 3.37 -14.76 -10.12
C LEU A 59 3.89 -15.69 -9.02
N SER A 60 3.53 -16.99 -9.07
CA SER A 60 4.07 -18.01 -8.15
C SER A 60 5.60 -18.11 -8.23
N LYS A 61 6.15 -18.11 -9.46
CA LYS A 61 7.61 -18.11 -9.67
C LYS A 61 8.26 -16.83 -9.18
N ALA A 62 7.69 -15.67 -9.54
CA ALA A 62 8.25 -14.36 -9.17
C ALA A 62 8.29 -14.14 -7.65
N LEU A 63 7.24 -14.60 -6.94
CA LEU A 63 7.17 -14.51 -5.48
C LEU A 63 7.88 -15.66 -4.76
N ASN A 64 8.31 -16.70 -5.50
CA ASN A 64 8.89 -17.94 -4.96
C ASN A 64 7.98 -18.62 -3.94
N VAL A 65 6.71 -18.84 -4.30
CA VAL A 65 5.68 -19.45 -3.43
C VAL A 65 4.92 -20.55 -4.17
N SER A 66 4.32 -21.50 -3.44
CA SER A 66 3.47 -22.51 -4.03
C SER A 66 2.10 -21.94 -4.46
N ARG A 67 1.36 -22.68 -5.27
CA ARG A 67 0.07 -22.22 -5.82
C ARG A 67 -1.02 -22.07 -4.75
N THR A 68 -1.00 -22.91 -3.71
CA THR A 68 -2.04 -22.89 -2.68
C THR A 68 -2.09 -21.57 -1.94
N PRO A 69 -1.03 -21.09 -1.22
CA PRO A 69 -1.07 -19.81 -0.53
C PRO A 69 -1.23 -18.63 -1.50
N LEU A 70 -0.75 -18.74 -2.75
CA LEU A 70 -0.99 -17.73 -3.77
C LEU A 70 -2.49 -17.58 -4.06
N ARG A 71 -3.20 -18.69 -4.28
CA ARG A 71 -4.64 -18.67 -4.59
C ARG A 71 -5.49 -18.24 -3.41
N GLU A 72 -5.09 -18.57 -2.19
CA GLU A 72 -5.72 -18.06 -0.97
C GLU A 72 -5.62 -16.53 -0.91
N ALA A 73 -4.44 -15.95 -1.15
CA ALA A 73 -4.24 -14.51 -1.20
C ALA A 73 -5.05 -13.85 -2.33
N LEU A 74 -5.07 -14.43 -3.53
CA LEU A 74 -5.85 -13.92 -4.66
C LEU A 74 -7.37 -13.97 -4.39
N ASN A 75 -7.87 -15.04 -3.77
CA ASN A 75 -9.27 -15.14 -3.38
C ASN A 75 -9.64 -14.09 -2.31
N ARG A 76 -8.79 -13.88 -1.31
CA ARG A 76 -8.99 -12.84 -0.30
C ARG A 76 -9.06 -11.45 -0.94
N LEU A 77 -8.12 -11.13 -1.83
CA LEU A 77 -8.09 -9.86 -2.56
C LEU A 77 -9.30 -9.68 -3.50
N MET A 78 -9.84 -10.77 -4.04
CA MET A 78 -11.08 -10.73 -4.82
C MET A 78 -12.28 -10.38 -3.92
N VAL A 79 -12.41 -11.00 -2.74
CA VAL A 79 -13.48 -10.69 -1.78
C VAL A 79 -13.38 -9.24 -1.30
N GLU A 80 -12.18 -8.74 -1.06
CA GLU A 80 -11.92 -7.36 -0.65
C GLU A 80 -12.10 -6.34 -1.80
N GLY A 81 -12.28 -6.81 -3.05
CA GLY A 81 -12.56 -5.97 -4.20
C GLY A 81 -11.33 -5.31 -4.84
N PHE A 82 -10.12 -5.83 -4.61
CA PHE A 82 -8.90 -5.43 -5.32
C PHE A 82 -8.72 -6.14 -6.66
N LEU A 83 -9.22 -7.36 -6.74
CA LEU A 83 -9.23 -8.17 -7.95
C LEU A 83 -10.68 -8.53 -8.31
N THR A 84 -10.89 -8.96 -9.54
CA THR A 84 -12.16 -9.53 -10.00
C THR A 84 -11.90 -10.91 -10.62
N ARG A 85 -12.95 -11.69 -10.79
CA ARG A 85 -12.88 -12.97 -11.49
C ARG A 85 -13.67 -12.88 -12.78
N ALA A 86 -12.99 -13.03 -13.90
CA ALA A 86 -13.64 -13.07 -15.21
C ALA A 86 -13.87 -14.52 -15.66
N PRO A 87 -15.01 -14.81 -16.31
CA PRO A 87 -15.26 -16.13 -16.90
C PRO A 87 -14.09 -16.53 -17.81
N ASN A 88 -13.58 -17.73 -17.65
CA ASN A 88 -12.47 -18.32 -18.41
C ASN A 88 -11.12 -17.59 -18.34
N LYS A 89 -11.01 -16.48 -17.56
CA LYS A 89 -9.76 -15.70 -17.42
C LYS A 89 -9.10 -15.83 -16.05
N GLY A 90 -9.77 -16.45 -15.07
CA GLY A 90 -9.27 -16.50 -13.69
C GLY A 90 -9.32 -15.13 -13.00
N PHE A 91 -8.29 -14.79 -12.23
CA PHE A 91 -8.21 -13.48 -11.57
C PHE A 91 -7.75 -12.40 -12.55
N THR A 92 -8.34 -11.21 -12.41
CA THR A 92 -7.99 -10.02 -13.19
C THR A 92 -7.91 -8.81 -12.29
N GLY A 93 -7.09 -7.84 -12.66
CA GLY A 93 -7.06 -6.53 -12.00
C GLY A 93 -8.45 -5.87 -12.08
N ARG A 94 -8.87 -5.24 -10.98
CA ARG A 94 -10.14 -4.53 -10.93
C ARG A 94 -10.14 -3.36 -11.92
N LEU A 95 -11.25 -3.16 -12.62
CA LEU A 95 -11.43 -1.97 -13.44
C LEU A 95 -11.63 -0.73 -12.57
N LEU A 96 -11.17 0.42 -13.06
CA LEU A 96 -11.46 1.73 -12.45
C LEU A 96 -12.87 2.16 -12.86
N ASP A 97 -13.80 2.00 -11.96
CA ASP A 97 -15.19 2.44 -12.13
C ASP A 97 -15.39 3.74 -11.34
N ALA A 98 -15.63 4.84 -12.07
CA ALA A 98 -15.79 6.17 -11.47
C ALA A 98 -16.95 6.23 -10.47
N LYS A 99 -18.07 5.53 -10.76
CA LYS A 99 -19.22 5.49 -9.87
C LYS A 99 -18.89 4.75 -8.57
N GLN A 100 -18.24 3.60 -8.66
CA GLN A 100 -17.82 2.86 -7.46
C GLN A 100 -16.82 3.65 -6.61
N ILE A 101 -15.90 4.37 -7.24
CA ILE A 101 -14.96 5.24 -6.53
C ILE A 101 -15.70 6.39 -5.85
N PHE A 102 -16.65 7.00 -6.54
CA PHE A 102 -17.50 8.05 -5.97
C PHE A 102 -18.28 7.54 -4.75
N ASP A 103 -18.90 6.36 -4.84
CA ASP A 103 -19.61 5.72 -3.72
C ASP A 103 -18.69 5.49 -2.52
N LEU A 104 -17.43 5.13 -2.76
CA LEU A 104 -16.43 4.99 -1.69
C LEU A 104 -16.07 6.34 -1.04
N TYR A 105 -16.02 7.43 -1.80
CA TYR A 105 -15.82 8.77 -1.24
C TYR A 105 -17.03 9.22 -0.41
N GLU A 106 -18.28 8.92 -0.84
CA GLU A 106 -19.48 9.20 -0.05
C GLU A 106 -19.48 8.40 1.26
N LEU A 107 -19.15 7.11 1.20
CA LEU A 107 -19.03 6.26 2.39
C LEU A 107 -17.93 6.78 3.33
N ARG A 108 -16.77 7.14 2.79
CA ARG A 108 -15.64 7.70 3.54
C ARG A 108 -16.05 8.99 4.25
N ARG A 109 -16.73 9.92 3.54
CA ARG A 109 -17.24 11.15 4.11
C ARG A 109 -18.17 10.88 5.30
N SER A 110 -19.15 10.00 5.12
CA SER A 110 -20.10 9.63 6.19
C SER A 110 -19.42 8.99 7.40
N LEU A 111 -18.43 8.14 7.16
CA LEU A 111 -17.64 7.50 8.21
C LEU A 111 -16.80 8.54 8.97
N GLU A 112 -16.03 9.38 8.25
CA GLU A 112 -15.10 10.30 8.89
C GLU A 112 -15.80 11.48 9.58
N THR A 113 -16.96 11.93 9.12
CA THR A 113 -17.78 12.89 9.87
C THR A 113 -18.27 12.32 11.22
N THR A 114 -18.63 11.05 11.24
CA THR A 114 -18.96 10.34 12.48
C THR A 114 -17.73 10.18 13.37
N ILE A 115 -16.58 9.81 12.79
CA ILE A 115 -15.30 9.68 13.51
C ILE A 115 -14.93 10.99 14.23
N VAL A 116 -14.96 12.13 13.54
CA VAL A 116 -14.55 13.41 14.16
C VAL A 116 -15.49 13.86 15.28
N ARG A 117 -16.81 13.60 15.18
CA ARG A 117 -17.75 13.83 16.28
C ARG A 117 -17.37 13.03 17.52
N ILE A 118 -17.18 11.73 17.36
CA ILE A 118 -16.80 10.84 18.45
C ILE A 118 -15.41 11.19 18.99
N ALA A 119 -14.45 11.57 18.12
CA ALA A 119 -13.12 12.00 18.56
C ALA A 119 -13.17 13.29 19.39
N CYS A 120 -14.05 14.26 19.06
CA CYS A 120 -14.27 15.43 19.90
C CYS A 120 -14.70 15.09 21.32
N GLU A 121 -15.48 14.00 21.49
CA GLU A 121 -15.97 13.58 22.80
C GLU A 121 -14.95 12.75 23.59
N ARG A 122 -14.22 11.84 22.89
CA ARG A 122 -13.45 10.79 23.55
C ARG A 122 -11.94 11.02 23.63
N ALA A 123 -11.39 11.87 22.76
CA ALA A 123 -9.96 12.11 22.75
C ALA A 123 -9.49 12.82 24.03
N THR A 124 -8.35 12.40 24.57
CA THR A 124 -7.68 13.15 25.65
C THR A 124 -6.91 14.34 25.09
N ASP A 125 -6.59 15.32 25.94
CA ASP A 125 -5.82 16.48 25.51
C ASP A 125 -4.39 16.10 25.10
N ASP A 126 -3.78 15.12 25.76
CA ASP A 126 -2.45 14.59 25.41
C ASP A 126 -2.45 13.95 24.02
N GLU A 127 -3.48 13.15 23.68
CA GLU A 127 -3.62 12.57 22.35
C GLU A 127 -3.78 13.63 21.26
N LEU A 128 -4.50 14.70 21.55
CA LEU A 128 -4.66 15.82 20.60
C LEU A 128 -3.37 16.62 20.45
N VAL A 129 -2.56 16.76 21.50
CA VAL A 129 -1.22 17.34 21.42
C VAL A 129 -0.29 16.47 20.58
N GLU A 130 -0.34 15.15 20.74
CA GLU A 130 0.42 14.20 19.92
C GLU A 130 0.01 14.24 18.44
N LEU A 131 -1.30 14.30 18.17
CA LEU A 131 -1.82 14.44 16.81
C LEU A 131 -1.36 15.76 16.17
N GLU A 132 -1.37 16.88 16.91
CA GLU A 132 -0.87 18.16 16.43
C GLU A 132 0.63 18.09 16.09
N ARG A 133 1.42 17.45 16.94
CA ARG A 133 2.87 17.25 16.71
C ARG A 133 3.10 16.43 15.43
N PHE A 134 2.34 15.35 15.24
CA PHE A 134 2.40 14.54 14.04
C PHE A 134 2.14 15.38 12.78
N VAL A 135 1.09 16.21 12.76
CA VAL A 135 0.76 17.05 11.60
C VAL A 135 1.86 18.07 11.33
N LYS A 136 2.38 18.76 12.36
CA LYS A 136 3.48 19.72 12.21
C LYS A 136 4.73 19.06 11.60
N THR A 137 5.13 17.89 12.12
CA THR A 137 6.26 17.13 11.58
C THR A 137 6.02 16.69 10.12
N SER A 138 4.77 16.39 9.78
CA SER A 138 4.40 16.01 8.40
C SER A 138 4.51 17.20 7.44
N ILE A 139 4.20 18.42 7.91
CA ILE A 139 4.37 19.66 7.13
C ILE A 139 5.85 19.89 6.80
N ASP A 140 6.73 19.74 7.80
CA ASP A 140 8.17 19.96 7.63
C ASP A 140 8.79 18.98 6.62
N ARG A 141 8.28 17.74 6.55
CA ARG A 141 8.74 16.72 5.60
C ARG A 141 8.27 16.92 4.17
N ARG A 142 7.29 17.78 3.92
CA ARG A 142 6.66 17.94 2.59
C ARG A 142 7.65 18.25 1.48
N ALA A 143 8.61 19.12 1.71
CA ALA A 143 9.56 19.57 0.70
C ALA A 143 10.47 18.46 0.16
N SER A 144 10.66 17.39 0.92
CA SER A 144 11.53 16.25 0.59
C SER A 144 10.77 14.96 0.27
N SER A 145 9.42 15.00 0.21
CA SER A 145 8.57 13.82 0.08
C SER A 145 7.98 13.68 -1.33
N ASP A 146 7.98 12.47 -1.85
CA ASP A 146 7.24 12.11 -3.07
C ASP A 146 5.73 11.95 -2.79
N ALA A 147 4.93 11.81 -3.85
CA ALA A 147 3.48 11.67 -3.73
C ALA A 147 3.05 10.44 -2.91
N GLY A 148 3.80 9.34 -2.97
CA GLY A 148 3.52 8.14 -2.18
C GLY A 148 3.75 8.37 -0.70
N SER A 149 4.84 9.02 -0.35
CA SER A 149 5.16 9.41 1.04
C SER A 149 4.13 10.40 1.59
N LEU A 150 3.70 11.38 0.78
CA LEU A 150 2.67 12.33 1.16
C LEU A 150 1.32 11.66 1.41
N LEU A 151 0.92 10.73 0.53
CA LEU A 151 -0.29 9.96 0.72
C LEU A 151 -0.24 9.09 1.98
N ALA A 152 0.89 8.46 2.26
CA ALA A 152 1.07 7.67 3.47
C ALA A 152 0.94 8.53 4.75
N LEU A 153 1.45 9.75 4.76
CA LEU A 153 1.28 10.69 5.87
C LEU A 153 -0.17 11.13 6.04
N ASP A 154 -0.87 11.37 4.94
CA ASP A 154 -2.30 11.71 4.93
C ASP A 154 -3.15 10.55 5.45
N GLU A 155 -2.91 9.32 5.00
CA GLU A 155 -3.59 8.12 5.50
C GLU A 155 -3.35 7.91 6.99
N GLN A 156 -2.12 8.05 7.46
CA GLN A 156 -1.78 7.96 8.88
C GLN A 156 -2.49 9.02 9.73
N PHE A 157 -2.67 10.24 9.22
CA PHE A 157 -3.41 11.28 9.92
C PHE A 157 -4.86 10.84 10.16
N HIS A 158 -5.59 10.44 9.11
CA HIS A 158 -6.97 10.01 9.21
C HIS A 158 -7.13 8.76 10.09
N GLU A 159 -6.20 7.81 10.02
CA GLU A 159 -6.18 6.64 10.90
C GLU A 159 -5.97 7.01 12.37
N ARG A 160 -5.07 7.97 12.66
CA ARG A 160 -4.87 8.47 14.03
C ARG A 160 -6.11 9.15 14.57
N VAL A 161 -6.79 9.99 13.77
CA VAL A 161 -8.07 10.59 14.15
C VAL A 161 -9.12 9.50 14.42
N SER A 162 -9.19 8.48 13.57
CA SER A 162 -10.11 7.35 13.76
C SER A 162 -9.81 6.57 15.04
N ALA A 163 -8.55 6.38 15.41
CA ALA A 163 -8.16 5.67 16.62
C ALA A 163 -8.64 6.39 17.91
N LEU A 164 -8.81 7.72 17.89
CA LEU A 164 -9.35 8.50 19.00
C LEU A 164 -10.79 8.10 19.37
N THR A 165 -11.52 7.47 18.44
CA THR A 165 -12.87 6.96 18.69
C THR A 165 -12.91 5.76 19.62
N ARG A 166 -11.79 5.06 19.85
CA ARG A 166 -11.71 3.75 20.54
C ARG A 166 -12.52 2.66 19.83
N ASN A 167 -12.87 2.85 18.55
CA ASN A 167 -13.64 1.90 17.75
C ASN A 167 -12.75 1.29 16.65
N HIS A 168 -12.26 0.07 16.89
CA HIS A 168 -11.39 -0.62 15.94
C HIS A 168 -12.06 -0.92 14.59
N GLU A 169 -13.39 -1.12 14.56
CA GLU A 169 -14.11 -1.35 13.32
C GLU A 169 -14.13 -0.11 12.42
N MET A 170 -14.24 1.10 13.00
CA MET A 170 -14.12 2.33 12.22
C MET A 170 -12.73 2.48 11.61
N VAL A 171 -11.67 2.14 12.36
CA VAL A 171 -10.29 2.16 11.85
C VAL A 171 -10.11 1.16 10.70
N ASN A 172 -10.59 -0.07 10.87
CA ASN A 172 -10.49 -1.13 9.88
C ASN A 172 -11.26 -0.78 8.60
N LEU A 173 -12.49 -0.26 8.74
CA LEU A 173 -13.30 0.15 7.62
C LEU A 173 -12.66 1.31 6.85
N LEU A 174 -12.13 2.31 7.57
CA LEU A 174 -11.43 3.43 6.95
C LEU A 174 -10.20 2.96 6.14
N LYS A 175 -9.39 2.06 6.71
CA LYS A 175 -8.25 1.43 6.01
C LYS A 175 -8.68 0.69 4.75
N ALA A 176 -9.77 -0.08 4.83
CA ALA A 176 -10.30 -0.82 3.68
C ALA A 176 -10.78 0.13 2.57
N ILE A 177 -11.46 1.23 2.91
CA ILE A 177 -11.88 2.25 1.94
C ILE A 177 -10.64 2.92 1.32
N ASN A 178 -9.70 3.40 2.14
CA ASN A 178 -8.48 4.07 1.67
C ASN A 178 -7.68 3.21 0.70
N ALA A 179 -7.50 1.93 1.00
CA ALA A 179 -6.80 1.00 0.11
C ALA A 179 -7.49 0.87 -1.27
N ARG A 180 -8.83 0.91 -1.30
CA ARG A 180 -9.60 0.80 -2.56
C ARG A 180 -9.58 2.06 -3.42
N ILE A 181 -9.38 3.24 -2.84
CA ILE A 181 -9.27 4.53 -3.54
C ILE A 181 -7.83 5.05 -3.60
N HIS A 182 -6.85 4.27 -3.13
CA HIS A 182 -5.44 4.68 -2.97
C HIS A 182 -4.87 5.30 -4.24
N PHE A 183 -5.08 4.69 -5.40
CA PHE A 183 -4.52 5.18 -6.66
C PHE A 183 -5.10 6.56 -7.05
N VAL A 184 -6.41 6.75 -6.89
CA VAL A 184 -7.05 8.02 -7.18
C VAL A 184 -6.51 9.11 -6.24
N ARG A 185 -6.33 8.79 -4.97
CA ARG A 185 -5.74 9.69 -3.98
C ARG A 185 -4.27 9.99 -4.29
N TRP A 186 -3.49 8.99 -4.72
CA TRP A 186 -2.10 9.19 -5.12
C TRP A 186 -1.98 10.17 -6.29
N LEU A 187 -2.84 10.06 -7.31
CA LEU A 187 -2.89 11.02 -8.42
C LEU A 187 -3.31 12.42 -7.97
N ASP A 188 -4.25 12.50 -7.03
CA ASP A 188 -4.75 13.77 -6.48
C ASP A 188 -3.69 14.47 -5.62
N MET A 189 -2.91 13.72 -4.85
CA MET A 189 -1.81 14.23 -4.02
C MET A 189 -0.72 14.96 -4.82
N GLN A 190 -0.52 14.59 -6.07
CA GLN A 190 0.42 15.30 -6.95
C GLN A 190 -0.01 16.74 -7.23
N LYS A 191 -1.31 17.04 -7.14
CA LYS A 191 -1.90 18.33 -7.50
C LYS A 191 -2.40 19.14 -6.30
N HIS A 192 -2.99 18.50 -5.32
CA HIS A 192 -3.80 19.15 -4.29
C HIS A 192 -3.52 18.60 -2.88
N TYR A 193 -2.31 18.81 -2.37
CA TYR A 193 -1.99 18.41 -1.00
C TYR A 193 -2.08 19.60 -0.04
N SER A 194 -3.04 19.57 0.91
CA SER A 194 -3.23 20.61 1.92
C SER A 194 -3.16 20.08 3.35
N GLN A 195 -1.96 20.06 3.94
CA GLN A 195 -1.78 19.74 5.37
C GLN A 195 -2.30 20.87 6.29
N GLN A 196 -2.53 22.07 5.75
CA GLN A 196 -3.12 23.17 6.53
C GLN A 196 -4.54 22.82 6.99
N ASP A 197 -5.28 22.03 6.21
CA ASP A 197 -6.61 21.58 6.59
C ASP A 197 -6.56 20.60 7.77
N HIS A 198 -5.54 19.74 7.85
CA HIS A 198 -5.29 18.87 8.99
C HIS A 198 -5.03 19.68 10.27
N LEU A 199 -4.21 20.73 10.21
CA LEU A 199 -4.00 21.61 11.37
C LEU A 199 -5.28 22.32 11.82
N ARG A 200 -6.11 22.77 10.87
CA ARG A 200 -7.40 23.37 11.19
C ARG A 200 -8.34 22.37 11.87
N LEU A 201 -8.36 21.13 11.38
CA LEU A 201 -9.14 20.05 11.99
C LEU A 201 -8.67 19.74 13.42
N VAL A 202 -7.35 19.60 13.65
CA VAL A 202 -6.81 19.37 15.00
C VAL A 202 -7.16 20.51 15.95
N LYS A 203 -7.12 21.76 15.49
CA LYS A 203 -7.55 22.91 16.30
C LYS A 203 -9.03 22.84 16.69
N ALA A 204 -9.91 22.41 15.77
CA ALA A 204 -11.33 22.21 16.06
C ALA A 204 -11.56 21.06 17.07
N LEU A 205 -10.84 19.93 16.91
CA LEU A 205 -10.86 18.82 17.88
C LEU A 205 -10.41 19.26 19.28
N ARG A 206 -9.34 20.04 19.38
CA ARG A 206 -8.86 20.60 20.66
C ARG A 206 -9.84 21.57 21.31
N ALA A 207 -10.55 22.34 20.49
CA ALA A 207 -11.63 23.22 20.96
C ALA A 207 -12.92 22.46 21.30
N ARG A 208 -12.98 21.14 21.05
CA ARG A 208 -14.19 20.30 21.19
C ARG A 208 -15.35 20.81 20.34
N ASP A 209 -15.06 21.51 19.25
CA ASP A 209 -16.03 22.07 18.31
C ASP A 209 -16.34 21.02 17.23
N ALA A 210 -17.30 20.15 17.55
CA ALA A 210 -17.68 19.02 16.69
C ALA A 210 -18.26 19.48 15.35
N ASP A 211 -19.04 20.55 15.31
CA ASP A 211 -19.66 21.01 14.07
C ASP A 211 -18.63 21.61 13.12
N LYS A 212 -17.68 22.36 13.66
CA LYS A 212 -16.54 22.86 12.87
C LYS A 212 -15.64 21.74 12.39
N ALA A 213 -15.36 20.73 13.22
CA ALA A 213 -14.57 19.56 12.84
C ALA A 213 -15.24 18.79 11.70
N VAL A 214 -16.56 18.59 11.75
CA VAL A 214 -17.37 17.98 10.68
C VAL A 214 -17.28 18.78 9.39
N SER A 215 -17.53 20.09 9.45
CA SER A 215 -17.46 20.96 8.26
C SER A 215 -16.10 20.92 7.59
N LEU A 216 -15.01 20.91 8.38
CA LEU A 216 -13.64 20.84 7.87
C LEU A 216 -13.34 19.48 7.21
N ILE A 217 -13.72 18.36 7.84
CA ILE A 217 -13.47 17.03 7.27
C ILE A 217 -14.32 16.77 6.02
N GLU A 218 -15.57 17.23 5.99
CA GLU A 218 -16.40 17.17 4.80
C GLU A 218 -15.77 17.90 3.62
N GLY A 219 -15.35 19.14 3.81
CA GLY A 219 -14.70 19.92 2.77
C GLY A 219 -13.38 19.29 2.29
N HIS A 220 -12.64 18.68 3.20
CA HIS A 220 -11.38 18.00 2.89
C HIS A 220 -11.57 16.72 2.06
N ILE A 221 -12.61 15.93 2.32
CA ILE A 221 -12.84 14.64 1.67
C ILE A 221 -13.70 14.75 0.41
N THR A 222 -14.62 15.73 0.36
CA THR A 222 -15.61 15.81 -0.72
C THR A 222 -14.95 15.84 -2.10
N ARG A 223 -15.37 14.92 -2.95
CA ARG A 223 -15.02 14.86 -4.36
C ARG A 223 -16.29 14.78 -5.19
N ARG A 224 -16.29 15.48 -6.30
CA ARG A 224 -17.37 15.41 -7.28
C ARG A 224 -17.08 14.32 -8.30
N LEU A 225 -18.12 13.75 -8.87
CA LEU A 225 -17.98 12.66 -9.85
C LEU A 225 -17.14 13.06 -11.05
N ASP A 226 -17.29 14.30 -11.56
CA ASP A 226 -16.48 14.83 -12.65
C ASP A 226 -14.99 14.90 -12.31
N GLN A 227 -14.65 15.33 -11.09
CA GLN A 227 -13.26 15.35 -10.62
C GLN A 227 -12.66 13.92 -10.56
N ILE A 228 -13.44 12.94 -10.12
CA ILE A 228 -13.01 11.55 -10.09
C ILE A 228 -12.81 11.00 -11.50
N VAL A 229 -13.72 11.31 -12.42
CA VAL A 229 -13.59 10.93 -13.85
C VAL A 229 -12.31 11.50 -14.46
N ASP A 230 -12.01 12.77 -14.18
CA ASP A 230 -10.80 13.41 -14.70
C ASP A 230 -9.52 12.80 -14.12
N VAL A 231 -9.50 12.49 -12.82
CA VAL A 231 -8.36 11.79 -12.19
C VAL A 231 -8.19 10.39 -12.76
N ILE A 232 -9.28 9.65 -13.01
CA ILE A 232 -9.23 8.33 -13.64
C ILE A 232 -8.68 8.40 -15.05
N ARG A 233 -9.13 9.36 -15.88
CA ARG A 233 -8.62 9.57 -17.25
C ARG A 233 -7.11 9.83 -17.26
N LEU A 234 -6.63 10.68 -16.35
CA LEU A 234 -5.19 10.95 -16.20
C LEU A 234 -4.43 9.69 -15.75
N GLY A 235 -5.01 8.92 -14.81
CA GLY A 235 -4.43 7.69 -14.33
C GLY A 235 -4.31 6.61 -15.40
N PHE A 236 -5.30 6.47 -16.26
CA PHE A 236 -5.20 5.58 -17.43
C PHE A 236 -4.04 5.99 -18.34
N ALA A 237 -3.93 7.26 -18.68
CA ALA A 237 -2.81 7.73 -19.48
C ALA A 237 -1.46 7.38 -18.84
N GLU A 238 -1.30 7.59 -17.54
CA GLU A 238 -0.06 7.30 -16.82
C GLU A 238 0.25 5.80 -16.74
N ILE A 239 -0.77 4.94 -16.49
CA ILE A 239 -0.62 3.48 -16.47
C ILE A 239 -0.11 2.96 -17.83
N TYR A 240 -0.60 3.51 -18.95
CA TYR A 240 -0.23 3.06 -20.28
C TYR A 240 1.05 3.73 -20.82
N MET A 241 1.39 4.94 -20.39
CA MET A 241 2.64 5.60 -20.80
C MET A 241 3.88 4.98 -20.14
N ARG A 242 3.79 4.45 -18.93
CA ARG A 242 4.89 3.72 -18.28
C ARG A 242 5.34 2.48 -19.06
N ASP A 243 4.46 1.90 -19.90
CA ASP A 243 4.80 0.76 -20.75
C ASP A 243 5.75 1.10 -21.89
N GLN A 244 5.58 2.27 -22.47
CA GLN A 244 6.41 2.67 -23.61
C GLN A 244 7.83 3.03 -23.16
N ALA A 245 7.99 3.49 -21.93
CA ALA A 245 9.32 3.76 -21.36
C ALA A 245 10.06 2.49 -20.91
N GLY A 246 9.33 1.43 -20.50
CA GLY A 246 9.92 0.14 -20.10
C GLY A 246 10.22 -0.83 -21.26
N ALA A 247 9.67 -0.58 -22.45
CA ALA A 247 9.91 -1.38 -23.66
C ALA A 247 11.08 -0.86 -24.52
N ALA A 248 11.72 0.24 -24.10
CA ALA A 248 12.81 0.90 -24.84
C ALA A 248 14.21 0.66 -24.22
N VAL A 249 14.38 -0.39 -23.38
CA VAL A 249 15.68 -0.79 -22.81
C VAL A 249 15.95 -2.26 -23.14
#